data_78394d607c9e19e44620ce30fb8971f2
#
_entry.id   78394d607c9e19e44620ce30fb8971f2
#
_cell.length_a   1.000
_cell.length_b   1.000
_cell.length_c   1.000
_cell.angle_alpha   90.00
_cell.angle_beta   90.00
_cell.angle_gamma   90.00
#
_symmetry.space_group_name_H-M   'P 1'
#
loop_
_entity.id
_entity.type
_entity.pdbx_description
1 polymer ?
#
loop_
_entity_poly.entity_id
_entity_poly.type
_entity_poly.pdbx_seq_one_letter_code
_entity_poly.pdbx_strand_id
1 'polypeptide(L)'
;MTTHEERQEILIVTGMSGAGRSTVGNALEDLGWYVVDNLPPQMLRPLAELAQHAGNALPKIAAVVDVRGGKLFADVREAVNALRESTNVRMLYLEATDAVLVRRFEQVRRPHPLQEDGTLLDGINAERTRMEELRASSDIIIDTSELNIHQLATAVQERFAQADAAGVQVTVMSFGFKYGLPADADSVADARFIPNPFWIPELRAHTGLEEVVSDYVLSQEGVAEFVAAYGAALTPVLAGYQRENKRHATIAIGCTGGKHRSVAVAEELSTLLRGLPGVAVRVKHRDLGRE
;
A
#
# COMPACT_ATOMS: atom_id res chain seq x y z
N MET A 1 32.95 -2.24 -15.14
CA MET A 1 31.68 -1.59 -15.47
C MET A 1 30.68 -2.72 -15.73
N THR A 2 30.03 -3.19 -14.68
CA THR A 2 28.95 -4.17 -14.77
C THR A 2 27.68 -3.39 -15.07
N THR A 3 27.21 -3.48 -16.31
CA THR A 3 25.87 -3.03 -16.69
C THR A 3 24.87 -3.80 -15.83
N HIS A 4 24.16 -3.12 -14.94
CA HIS A 4 22.94 -3.64 -14.36
C HIS A 4 21.98 -3.86 -15.54
N GLU A 5 21.81 -5.10 -15.97
CA GLU A 5 20.65 -5.48 -16.76
C GLU A 5 19.43 -5.12 -15.91
N GLU A 6 18.69 -4.10 -16.32
CA GLU A 6 17.41 -3.75 -15.73
C GLU A 6 16.51 -4.99 -15.89
N ARG A 7 16.35 -5.74 -14.81
CA ARG A 7 15.43 -6.88 -14.81
C ARG A 7 14.04 -6.34 -15.06
N GLN A 8 13.42 -6.87 -16.09
CA GLN A 8 12.05 -6.56 -16.44
C GLN A 8 11.13 -6.66 -15.23
N GLU A 9 10.27 -5.68 -15.06
CA GLU A 9 9.33 -5.60 -13.94
C GLU A 9 7.90 -5.88 -14.43
N ILE A 10 7.23 -6.83 -13.77
CA ILE A 10 5.82 -7.13 -14.02
C ILE A 10 5.01 -6.78 -12.77
N LEU A 11 4.04 -5.90 -12.92
CA LEU A 11 3.06 -5.56 -11.90
C LEU A 11 1.73 -6.22 -12.21
N ILE A 12 1.27 -7.11 -11.35
CA ILE A 12 -0.06 -7.69 -11.45
C ILE A 12 -1.01 -6.82 -10.62
N VAL A 13 -2.00 -6.23 -11.26
CA VAL A 13 -3.01 -5.41 -10.63
C VAL A 13 -4.30 -6.21 -10.50
N THR A 14 -4.76 -6.44 -9.29
CA THR A 14 -6.01 -7.13 -8.99
C THR A 14 -6.73 -6.45 -7.82
N GLY A 15 -7.85 -6.97 -7.38
CA GLY A 15 -8.61 -6.43 -6.25
C GLY A 15 -10.11 -6.46 -6.49
N MET A 16 -10.84 -5.98 -5.48
CA MET A 16 -12.30 -5.95 -5.47
C MET A 16 -12.88 -5.23 -6.68
N SER A 17 -13.96 -5.76 -7.20
CA SER A 17 -14.76 -5.11 -8.24
C SER A 17 -15.25 -3.74 -7.73
N GLY A 18 -15.04 -2.68 -8.53
CA GLY A 18 -15.35 -1.31 -8.10
C GLY A 18 -14.26 -0.63 -7.24
N ALA A 19 -13.15 -1.30 -6.92
CA ALA A 19 -12.05 -0.71 -6.15
C ALA A 19 -11.13 0.22 -6.97
N GLY A 20 -11.32 0.37 -8.29
CA GLY A 20 -10.58 1.36 -9.09
C GLY A 20 -9.47 0.80 -9.97
N ARG A 21 -9.52 -0.49 -10.35
CA ARG A 21 -8.49 -1.14 -11.20
C ARG A 21 -8.21 -0.37 -12.50
N SER A 22 -9.25 0.08 -13.21
CA SER A 22 -9.06 0.84 -14.45
C SER A 22 -8.38 2.19 -14.22
N THR A 23 -8.66 2.87 -13.11
CA THR A 23 -7.98 4.12 -12.73
C THR A 23 -6.49 3.87 -12.49
N VAL A 24 -6.15 2.76 -11.85
CA VAL A 24 -4.76 2.36 -11.62
C VAL A 24 -4.07 2.02 -12.95
N GLY A 25 -4.75 1.29 -13.84
CA GLY A 25 -4.24 1.01 -15.19
C GLY A 25 -3.85 2.28 -15.93
N ASN A 26 -4.78 3.24 -16.02
CA ASN A 26 -4.53 4.53 -16.69
C ASN A 26 -3.37 5.30 -16.03
N ALA A 27 -3.30 5.33 -14.70
CA ALA A 27 -2.21 6.02 -14.00
C ALA A 27 -0.84 5.36 -14.22
N LEU A 28 -0.80 4.05 -14.43
CA LEU A 28 0.41 3.32 -14.78
C LEU A 28 0.83 3.57 -16.24
N GLU A 29 -0.14 3.66 -17.18
CA GLU A 29 0.14 4.09 -18.56
C GLU A 29 0.78 5.47 -18.61
N ASP A 30 0.28 6.43 -17.83
CA ASP A 30 0.84 7.78 -17.70
C ASP A 30 2.29 7.76 -17.17
N LEU A 31 2.67 6.72 -16.42
CA LEU A 31 4.03 6.48 -15.93
C LEU A 31 4.91 5.66 -16.90
N GLY A 32 4.41 5.39 -18.13
CA GLY A 32 5.14 4.67 -19.16
C GLY A 32 5.14 3.15 -19.01
N TRP A 33 4.24 2.58 -18.17
CA TRP A 33 4.04 1.15 -18.12
C TRP A 33 3.26 0.66 -19.34
N TYR A 34 3.62 -0.50 -19.87
CA TYR A 34 2.79 -1.19 -20.85
C TYR A 34 1.66 -1.92 -20.12
N VAL A 35 0.44 -1.40 -20.22
CA VAL A 35 -0.71 -1.94 -19.47
C VAL A 35 -1.51 -2.90 -20.34
N VAL A 36 -1.77 -4.09 -19.81
CA VAL A 36 -2.68 -5.08 -20.41
C VAL A 36 -3.88 -5.21 -19.49
N ASP A 37 -5.02 -4.69 -19.91
CA ASP A 37 -6.26 -4.74 -19.12
C ASP A 37 -7.02 -6.05 -19.34
N ASN A 38 -7.72 -6.49 -18.30
CA ASN A 38 -8.60 -7.68 -18.31
C ASN A 38 -7.89 -8.95 -18.80
N LEU A 39 -6.62 -9.12 -18.41
CA LEU A 39 -5.83 -10.28 -18.81
C LEU A 39 -6.33 -11.55 -18.10
N PRO A 40 -6.69 -12.63 -18.83
CA PRO A 40 -6.95 -13.92 -18.21
C PRO A 40 -5.68 -14.45 -17.50
N PRO A 41 -5.80 -15.06 -16.32
CA PRO A 41 -4.65 -15.55 -15.55
C PRO A 41 -3.72 -16.49 -16.33
N GLN A 42 -4.28 -17.32 -17.19
CA GLN A 42 -3.53 -18.26 -18.02
C GLN A 42 -2.61 -17.55 -19.04
N MET A 43 -2.86 -16.27 -19.32
CA MET A 43 -2.05 -15.47 -20.24
C MET A 43 -0.90 -14.74 -19.54
N LEU A 44 -0.80 -14.81 -18.20
CA LEU A 44 0.30 -14.19 -17.45
C LEU A 44 1.66 -14.76 -17.84
N ARG A 45 1.77 -16.09 -17.97
CA ARG A 45 3.02 -16.74 -18.37
C ARG A 45 3.42 -16.41 -19.82
N PRO A 46 2.54 -16.56 -20.83
CA PRO A 46 2.83 -16.09 -22.19
C PRO A 46 3.20 -14.61 -22.27
N LEU A 47 2.56 -13.73 -21.47
CA LEU A 47 2.90 -12.32 -21.43
C LEU A 47 4.32 -12.11 -20.89
N ALA A 48 4.72 -12.81 -19.84
CA ALA A 48 6.07 -12.73 -19.28
C ALA A 48 7.14 -13.26 -20.26
N GLU A 49 6.86 -14.36 -20.97
CA GLU A 49 7.75 -14.90 -21.99
C GLU A 49 7.92 -13.92 -23.16
N LEU A 50 6.81 -13.32 -23.63
CA LEU A 50 6.85 -12.26 -24.64
C LEU A 50 7.70 -11.07 -24.18
N ALA A 51 7.49 -10.67 -22.97
CA ALA A 51 8.19 -9.58 -22.35
C ALA A 51 9.70 -9.83 -22.29
N GLN A 52 10.15 -11.01 -21.85
CA GLN A 52 11.55 -11.40 -21.81
C GLN A 52 12.19 -11.34 -23.22
N HIS A 53 11.46 -11.74 -24.27
CA HIS A 53 11.95 -11.66 -25.65
C HIS A 53 12.02 -10.21 -26.16
N ALA A 54 11.14 -9.33 -25.67
CA ALA A 54 11.14 -7.92 -26.05
C ALA A 54 12.28 -7.11 -25.37
N GLY A 55 12.87 -7.64 -24.30
CA GLY A 55 13.99 -7.02 -23.59
C GLY A 55 13.67 -5.57 -23.20
N ASN A 56 14.60 -4.67 -23.45
CA ASN A 56 14.47 -3.25 -23.10
C ASN A 56 13.33 -2.49 -23.83
N ALA A 57 12.66 -3.12 -24.82
CA ALA A 57 11.51 -2.49 -25.47
C ALA A 57 10.25 -2.44 -24.57
N LEU A 58 10.16 -3.35 -23.58
CA LEU A 58 9.07 -3.41 -22.62
C LEU A 58 9.60 -3.58 -21.17
N PRO A 59 10.24 -2.58 -20.60
CA PRO A 59 10.90 -2.73 -19.30
C PRO A 59 9.91 -2.86 -18.13
N LYS A 60 8.70 -2.29 -18.25
CA LYS A 60 7.67 -2.26 -17.21
C LYS A 60 6.32 -2.68 -17.80
N ILE A 61 5.75 -3.76 -17.28
CA ILE A 61 4.45 -4.27 -17.72
C ILE A 61 3.51 -4.34 -16.53
N ALA A 62 2.29 -3.81 -16.70
CA ALA A 62 1.21 -3.95 -15.75
C ALA A 62 0.10 -4.84 -16.34
N ALA A 63 -0.19 -5.95 -15.70
CA ALA A 63 -1.27 -6.85 -16.07
C ALA A 63 -2.45 -6.66 -15.11
N VAL A 64 -3.55 -6.09 -15.59
CA VAL A 64 -4.79 -6.00 -14.81
C VAL A 64 -5.56 -7.30 -14.97
N VAL A 65 -5.59 -8.08 -13.89
CA VAL A 65 -6.17 -9.43 -13.90
C VAL A 65 -7.53 -9.42 -13.24
N ASP A 66 -8.52 -9.96 -13.95
CA ASP A 66 -9.86 -10.16 -13.43
C ASP A 66 -10.05 -11.61 -12.98
N VAL A 67 -10.31 -11.81 -11.70
CA VAL A 67 -10.41 -13.14 -11.08
C VAL A 67 -11.82 -13.57 -10.72
N ARG A 68 -12.84 -12.96 -11.35
CA ARG A 68 -14.26 -13.23 -11.07
C ARG A 68 -14.74 -14.65 -11.37
N GLY A 69 -14.00 -15.45 -12.14
CA GLY A 69 -14.31 -16.86 -12.42
C GLY A 69 -13.69 -17.81 -11.41
N GLY A 70 -14.46 -18.51 -10.60
CA GLY A 70 -14.01 -19.29 -9.43
C GLY A 70 -12.88 -20.32 -9.65
N LYS A 71 -12.67 -20.84 -10.86
CA LYS A 71 -11.53 -21.70 -11.21
C LYS A 71 -10.26 -20.91 -11.53
N LEU A 72 -10.39 -19.64 -11.94
CA LEU A 72 -9.28 -18.77 -12.32
C LEU A 72 -8.45 -18.29 -11.13
N PHE A 73 -8.93 -18.46 -9.92
CA PHE A 73 -8.32 -18.00 -8.68
C PHE A 73 -7.04 -18.73 -8.32
N ALA A 74 -7.08 -20.08 -8.34
CA ALA A 74 -5.92 -20.93 -8.10
C ALA A 74 -4.85 -20.69 -9.18
N ASP A 75 -5.29 -20.46 -10.42
CA ASP A 75 -4.44 -20.21 -11.58
C ASP A 75 -3.61 -18.92 -11.42
N VAL A 76 -4.18 -17.85 -10.82
CA VAL A 76 -3.44 -16.58 -10.59
C VAL A 76 -2.27 -16.80 -9.63
N ARG A 77 -2.52 -17.42 -8.48
CA ARG A 77 -1.50 -17.64 -7.46
C ARG A 77 -0.37 -18.55 -7.98
N GLU A 78 -0.74 -19.62 -8.66
CA GLU A 78 0.24 -20.54 -9.26
C GLU A 78 1.06 -19.84 -10.35
N ALA A 79 0.41 -19.07 -11.22
CA ALA A 79 1.08 -18.30 -12.27
C ALA A 79 2.03 -17.25 -11.68
N VAL A 80 1.59 -16.51 -10.64
CA VAL A 80 2.42 -15.50 -9.96
C VAL A 80 3.63 -16.14 -9.31
N ASN A 81 3.47 -17.26 -8.60
CA ASN A 81 4.58 -17.95 -7.95
C ASN A 81 5.60 -18.48 -8.97
N ALA A 82 5.12 -19.08 -10.07
CA ALA A 82 5.99 -19.54 -11.14
C ALA A 82 6.76 -18.38 -11.81
N LEU A 83 6.12 -17.22 -11.98
CA LEU A 83 6.77 -16.05 -12.56
C LEU A 83 7.81 -15.42 -11.63
N ARG A 84 7.60 -15.45 -10.32
CA ARG A 84 8.55 -14.93 -9.32
C ARG A 84 9.89 -15.66 -9.35
N GLU A 85 9.94 -16.91 -9.83
CA GLU A 85 11.18 -17.67 -9.97
C GLU A 85 12.11 -17.11 -11.05
N SER A 86 11.55 -16.49 -12.10
CA SER A 86 12.29 -16.04 -13.27
C SER A 86 12.27 -14.53 -13.52
N THR A 87 11.31 -13.82 -12.94
CA THR A 87 11.04 -12.41 -13.25
C THR A 87 10.74 -11.62 -11.97
N ASN A 88 11.01 -10.31 -11.96
CA ASN A 88 10.62 -9.45 -10.87
C ASN A 88 9.11 -9.16 -10.94
N VAL A 89 8.31 -9.92 -10.21
CA VAL A 89 6.85 -9.81 -10.20
C VAL A 89 6.38 -9.25 -8.86
N ARG A 90 5.57 -8.19 -8.93
CA ARG A 90 4.86 -7.63 -7.77
C ARG A 90 3.36 -7.72 -7.99
N MET A 91 2.60 -7.87 -6.90
CA MET A 91 1.14 -7.88 -6.94
C MET A 91 0.59 -6.69 -6.16
N LEU A 92 -0.22 -5.88 -6.85
CA LEU A 92 -0.99 -4.77 -6.28
C LEU A 92 -2.44 -5.21 -6.11
N TYR A 93 -2.93 -5.17 -4.88
CA TYR A 93 -4.32 -5.44 -4.54
C TYR A 93 -5.05 -4.15 -4.20
N LEU A 94 -6.23 -3.96 -4.80
CA LEU A 94 -7.10 -2.82 -4.55
C LEU A 94 -8.32 -3.27 -3.75
N GLU A 95 -8.61 -2.54 -2.68
CA GLU A 95 -9.81 -2.78 -1.88
C GLU A 95 -10.56 -1.48 -1.57
N ALA A 96 -11.78 -1.65 -1.10
CA ALA A 96 -12.57 -0.61 -0.49
C ALA A 96 -13.55 -1.23 0.52
N THR A 97 -14.10 -0.41 1.42
CA THR A 97 -15.16 -0.86 2.32
C THR A 97 -16.43 -1.24 1.56
N ASP A 98 -17.22 -2.13 2.12
CA ASP A 98 -18.46 -2.61 1.50
C ASP A 98 -19.42 -1.45 1.18
N ALA A 99 -19.55 -0.51 2.11
CA ALA A 99 -20.39 0.68 1.91
C ALA A 99 -19.95 1.53 0.71
N VAL A 100 -18.64 1.64 0.47
CA VAL A 100 -18.10 2.37 -0.68
C VAL A 100 -18.31 1.60 -1.97
N LEU A 101 -18.10 0.28 -1.96
CA LEU A 101 -18.32 -0.57 -3.13
C LEU A 101 -19.80 -0.56 -3.53
N VAL A 102 -20.73 -0.73 -2.58
CA VAL A 102 -22.16 -0.63 -2.83
C VAL A 102 -22.51 0.69 -3.53
N ARG A 103 -22.08 1.81 -2.94
CA ARG A 103 -22.32 3.15 -3.53
C ARG A 103 -21.76 3.28 -4.95
N ARG A 104 -20.56 2.76 -5.21
CA ARG A 104 -19.93 2.81 -6.54
C ARG A 104 -20.72 1.97 -7.58
N PHE A 105 -21.16 0.78 -7.19
CA PHE A 105 -22.01 -0.06 -8.05
C PHE A 105 -23.36 0.57 -8.36
N GLU A 106 -24.01 1.19 -7.38
CA GLU A 106 -25.28 1.92 -7.57
C GLU A 106 -25.12 3.09 -8.56
N GLN A 107 -24.00 3.82 -8.49
CA GLN A 107 -23.72 4.91 -9.43
C GLN A 107 -23.59 4.44 -10.88
N VAL A 108 -22.97 3.30 -11.13
CA VAL A 108 -22.77 2.77 -12.49
C VAL A 108 -23.96 1.90 -12.96
N ARG A 109 -24.92 1.61 -12.09
CA ARG A 109 -26.11 0.81 -12.36
C ARG A 109 -25.80 -0.54 -13.03
N ARG A 110 -24.74 -1.20 -12.59
CA ARG A 110 -24.36 -2.54 -13.07
C ARG A 110 -24.49 -3.54 -11.94
N PRO A 111 -25.00 -4.77 -12.21
CA PRO A 111 -25.02 -5.82 -11.20
C PRO A 111 -23.58 -6.21 -10.85
N HIS A 112 -23.37 -6.63 -9.61
CA HIS A 112 -22.09 -7.20 -9.20
C HIS A 112 -21.89 -8.57 -9.87
N PRO A 113 -20.70 -8.90 -10.39
CA PRO A 113 -20.45 -10.14 -11.13
C PRO A 113 -20.78 -11.43 -10.37
N LEU A 114 -20.71 -11.39 -9.04
CA LEU A 114 -21.02 -12.54 -8.15
C LEU A 114 -22.32 -12.34 -7.37
N GLN A 115 -23.17 -11.42 -7.80
CA GLN A 115 -24.45 -11.18 -7.12
C GLN A 115 -25.44 -12.34 -7.28
N GLU A 116 -25.37 -13.04 -8.42
CA GLU A 116 -26.33 -14.11 -8.75
C GLU A 116 -27.77 -13.68 -8.48
N ASP A 117 -28.52 -14.46 -7.69
CA ASP A 117 -29.90 -14.14 -7.28
C ASP A 117 -29.97 -13.37 -5.94
N GLY A 118 -28.80 -13.01 -5.36
CA GLY A 118 -28.69 -12.32 -4.08
C GLY A 118 -28.70 -10.79 -4.20
N THR A 119 -28.39 -10.13 -3.10
CA THR A 119 -28.20 -8.68 -3.05
C THR A 119 -26.81 -8.29 -3.55
N LEU A 120 -26.63 -6.99 -3.86
CA LEU A 120 -25.32 -6.44 -4.20
C LEU A 120 -24.27 -6.71 -3.10
N LEU A 121 -24.68 -6.59 -1.84
CA LEU A 121 -23.79 -6.85 -0.70
C LEU A 121 -23.40 -8.33 -0.60
N ASP A 122 -24.30 -9.26 -0.92
CA ASP A 122 -23.98 -10.69 -0.97
C ASP A 122 -22.91 -10.97 -2.03
N GLY A 123 -23.00 -10.34 -3.21
CA GLY A 123 -21.99 -10.44 -4.25
C GLY A 123 -20.62 -9.90 -3.81
N ILE A 124 -20.60 -8.74 -3.15
CA ILE A 124 -19.37 -8.13 -2.60
C ILE A 124 -18.73 -9.03 -1.55
N ASN A 125 -19.52 -9.58 -0.61
CA ASN A 125 -19.03 -10.47 0.42
C ASN A 125 -18.48 -11.77 -0.16
N ALA A 126 -19.16 -12.34 -1.16
CA ALA A 126 -18.70 -13.53 -1.87
C ALA A 126 -17.36 -13.27 -2.60
N GLU A 127 -17.19 -12.09 -3.24
CA GLU A 127 -15.92 -11.70 -3.85
C GLU A 127 -14.83 -11.52 -2.80
N ARG A 128 -15.09 -10.82 -1.71
CA ARG A 128 -14.13 -10.60 -0.62
C ARG A 128 -13.59 -11.91 -0.05
N THR A 129 -14.50 -12.85 0.25
CA THR A 129 -14.11 -14.18 0.73
C THR A 129 -13.22 -14.91 -0.28
N ARG A 130 -13.59 -14.87 -1.56
CA ARG A 130 -12.78 -15.49 -2.62
C ARG A 130 -11.41 -14.82 -2.81
N MET A 131 -11.32 -13.51 -2.56
CA MET A 131 -10.10 -12.72 -2.78
C MET A 131 -9.15 -12.71 -1.57
N GLU A 132 -9.53 -13.29 -0.43
CA GLU A 132 -8.79 -13.22 0.83
C GLU A 132 -7.35 -13.74 0.72
N GLU A 133 -7.15 -14.89 0.07
CA GLU A 133 -5.82 -15.47 -0.13
C GLU A 133 -4.94 -14.62 -1.06
N LEU A 134 -5.52 -14.04 -2.13
CA LEU A 134 -4.80 -13.12 -3.02
C LEU A 134 -4.41 -11.83 -2.31
N ARG A 135 -5.33 -11.28 -1.52
CA ARG A 135 -5.06 -10.12 -0.69
C ARG A 135 -3.88 -10.39 0.25
N ALA A 136 -3.89 -11.53 0.94
CA ALA A 136 -2.83 -11.92 1.89
C ALA A 136 -1.47 -12.15 1.22
N SER A 137 -1.44 -12.57 -0.05
CA SER A 137 -0.22 -12.80 -0.83
C SER A 137 0.25 -11.60 -1.65
N SER A 138 -0.47 -10.47 -1.58
CA SER A 138 -0.14 -9.26 -2.34
C SER A 138 0.99 -8.48 -1.69
N ASP A 139 1.89 -7.96 -2.55
CA ASP A 139 3.04 -7.16 -2.11
C ASP A 139 2.64 -5.74 -1.74
N ILE A 140 1.57 -5.24 -2.35
CA ILE A 140 1.06 -3.88 -2.17
C ILE A 140 -0.46 -3.93 -2.03
N ILE A 141 -1.01 -3.28 -1.00
CA ILE A 141 -2.45 -3.10 -0.83
C ILE A 141 -2.76 -1.60 -0.84
N ILE A 142 -3.76 -1.20 -1.61
CA ILE A 142 -4.29 0.17 -1.60
C ILE A 142 -5.77 0.11 -1.22
N ASP A 143 -6.11 0.66 -0.06
CA ASP A 143 -7.50 0.95 0.31
C ASP A 143 -7.94 2.25 -0.37
N THR A 144 -8.93 2.13 -1.24
CA THR A 144 -9.46 3.24 -2.03
C THR A 144 -10.74 3.85 -1.46
N SER A 145 -11.12 3.47 -0.24
CA SER A 145 -12.39 3.87 0.38
C SER A 145 -12.56 5.38 0.47
N GLU A 146 -11.50 6.08 0.83
CA GLU A 146 -11.48 7.54 1.01
C GLU A 146 -10.93 8.29 -0.21
N LEU A 147 -10.58 7.57 -1.29
CA LEU A 147 -9.94 8.16 -2.45
C LEU A 147 -10.96 8.43 -3.57
N ASN A 148 -10.91 9.61 -4.14
CA ASN A 148 -11.51 9.87 -5.44
C ASN A 148 -10.54 9.43 -6.57
N ILE A 149 -11.01 9.50 -7.83
CA ILE A 149 -10.25 9.05 -9.01
C ILE A 149 -8.88 9.75 -9.11
N HIS A 150 -8.83 11.06 -8.87
CA HIS A 150 -7.60 11.84 -8.94
C HIS A 150 -6.64 11.51 -7.80
N GLN A 151 -7.16 11.34 -6.58
CA GLN A 151 -6.35 10.96 -5.43
C GLN A 151 -5.78 9.55 -5.58
N LEU A 152 -6.55 8.61 -6.15
CA LEU A 152 -6.05 7.27 -6.46
C LEU A 152 -4.94 7.33 -7.52
N ALA A 153 -5.14 8.07 -8.61
CA ALA A 153 -4.10 8.26 -9.62
C ALA A 153 -2.82 8.86 -9.04
N THR A 154 -2.95 9.90 -8.20
CA THR A 154 -1.82 10.50 -7.49
C THR A 154 -1.11 9.49 -6.58
N ALA A 155 -1.86 8.69 -5.81
CA ALA A 155 -1.29 7.67 -4.94
C ALA A 155 -0.50 6.60 -5.72
N VAL A 156 -0.99 6.23 -6.92
CA VAL A 156 -0.29 5.32 -7.83
C VAL A 156 0.98 5.99 -8.38
N GLN A 157 0.87 7.21 -8.90
CA GLN A 157 2.01 7.96 -9.43
C GLN A 157 3.11 8.10 -8.37
N GLU A 158 2.75 8.54 -7.19
CA GLU A 158 3.67 8.69 -6.08
C GLU A 158 4.38 7.38 -5.70
N ARG A 159 3.68 6.25 -5.80
CA ARG A 159 4.22 4.93 -5.40
C ARG A 159 5.10 4.30 -6.48
N PHE A 160 4.77 4.50 -7.76
CA PHE A 160 5.44 3.85 -8.88
C PHE A 160 6.42 4.74 -9.64
N ALA A 161 6.28 6.07 -9.59
CA ALA A 161 7.28 7.00 -10.15
C ALA A 161 8.64 6.91 -9.42
N GLN A 162 8.66 6.45 -8.17
CA GLN A 162 9.88 6.30 -7.35
C GLN A 162 10.45 4.88 -7.33
N ALA A 163 9.88 3.95 -8.11
CA ALA A 163 10.26 2.53 -8.08
C ALA A 163 11.66 2.23 -8.64
N ASP A 164 12.30 3.21 -9.27
CA ASP A 164 13.64 3.05 -9.86
C ASP A 164 14.78 3.09 -8.82
N ALA A 165 14.48 3.41 -7.56
CA ALA A 165 15.47 3.31 -6.48
C ALA A 165 15.58 1.86 -5.97
N ALA A 166 16.77 1.27 -6.08
CA ALA A 166 17.05 -0.04 -5.49
C ALA A 166 16.86 0.02 -3.96
N GLY A 167 15.90 -0.77 -3.41
CA GLY A 167 15.67 -0.80 -1.98
C GLY A 167 14.20 -0.96 -1.57
N VAL A 168 13.92 -0.81 -0.27
CA VAL A 168 12.56 -0.78 0.29
C VAL A 168 12.09 0.66 0.44
N GLN A 169 10.93 0.97 -0.12
CA GLN A 169 10.21 2.22 0.12
C GLN A 169 9.36 2.08 1.39
N VAL A 170 9.70 2.81 2.44
CA VAL A 170 8.99 2.79 3.71
C VAL A 170 8.12 4.03 3.82
N THR A 171 6.82 3.84 3.96
CA THR A 171 5.90 4.91 4.36
C THR A 171 5.73 4.86 5.87
N VAL A 172 6.25 5.86 6.58
CA VAL A 172 5.96 6.06 8.00
C VAL A 172 4.68 6.88 8.09
N MET A 173 3.61 6.30 8.62
CA MET A 173 2.27 6.92 8.63
C MET A 173 1.83 7.25 10.05
N SER A 174 1.51 8.50 10.34
CA SER A 174 0.79 8.82 11.57
C SER A 174 -0.73 8.71 11.36
N PHE A 175 -1.44 8.20 12.38
CA PHE A 175 -2.90 8.07 12.32
C PHE A 175 -3.56 8.22 13.70
N GLY A 176 -4.90 8.44 13.69
CA GLY A 176 -5.74 8.45 14.86
C GLY A 176 -6.57 7.18 15.00
N PHE A 177 -6.45 6.48 16.14
CA PHE A 177 -7.25 5.27 16.41
C PHE A 177 -8.76 5.53 16.30
N LYS A 178 -9.24 6.75 16.59
CA LYS A 178 -10.66 7.11 16.42
C LYS A 178 -11.16 7.00 14.98
N TYR A 179 -10.26 7.00 14.00
CA TYR A 179 -10.58 6.84 12.57
C TYR A 179 -10.25 5.45 12.02
N GLY A 180 -9.95 4.50 12.89
CA GLY A 180 -9.59 3.13 12.52
C GLY A 180 -8.12 2.95 12.15
N LEU A 181 -7.69 1.70 12.13
CA LEU A 181 -6.35 1.29 11.70
C LEU A 181 -6.20 1.52 10.18
N PRO A 182 -5.02 1.92 9.70
CA PRO A 182 -4.72 1.86 8.27
C PRO A 182 -4.77 0.42 7.76
N ALA A 183 -5.55 0.17 6.71
CA ALA A 183 -5.74 -1.19 6.18
C ALA A 183 -4.47 -1.74 5.48
N ASP A 184 -3.60 -0.84 5.03
CA ASP A 184 -2.34 -1.13 4.33
C ASP A 184 -1.10 -1.09 5.25
N ALA A 185 -1.29 -1.06 6.58
CA ALA A 185 -0.16 -1.06 7.51
C ALA A 185 0.44 -2.46 7.69
N ASP A 186 1.74 -2.59 7.43
CA ASP A 186 2.51 -3.81 7.71
C ASP A 186 2.90 -3.92 9.19
N SER A 187 3.04 -2.78 9.86
CA SER A 187 3.36 -2.72 11.28
C SER A 187 2.67 -1.52 11.92
N VAL A 188 2.16 -1.71 13.13
CA VAL A 188 1.44 -0.66 13.88
C VAL A 188 2.03 -0.52 15.26
N ALA A 189 2.35 0.73 15.65
CA ALA A 189 2.76 1.04 17.00
C ALA A 189 1.81 2.06 17.65
N ASP A 190 1.61 1.92 18.96
CA ASP A 190 0.70 2.73 19.74
C ASP A 190 1.48 3.77 20.57
N ALA A 191 1.29 5.06 20.25
CA ALA A 191 1.90 6.18 20.95
C ALA A 191 1.00 6.75 22.08
N ARG A 192 -0.06 6.04 22.50
CA ARG A 192 -0.96 6.54 23.55
C ARG A 192 -0.40 6.42 24.97
N PHE A 193 0.69 5.69 25.16
CA PHE A 193 1.42 5.69 26.43
C PHE A 193 2.04 7.04 26.78
N ILE A 194 2.24 7.91 25.79
CA ILE A 194 2.79 9.26 25.94
C ILE A 194 1.69 10.19 26.50
N PRO A 195 1.99 11.07 27.48
CA PRO A 195 1.06 12.08 27.96
C PRO A 195 0.46 12.90 26.80
N ASN A 196 -0.84 13.20 26.89
CA ASN A 196 -1.56 13.80 25.78
C ASN A 196 -1.42 15.33 25.75
N PRO A 197 -0.74 15.93 24.76
CA PRO A 197 -0.60 17.39 24.62
C PRO A 197 -1.94 18.14 24.54
N PHE A 198 -3.01 17.48 24.13
CA PHE A 198 -4.34 18.05 24.05
C PHE A 198 -4.84 18.67 25.38
N TRP A 199 -4.37 18.16 26.51
CA TRP A 199 -4.77 18.66 27.84
C TRP A 199 -3.99 19.89 28.28
N ILE A 200 -2.96 20.27 27.51
CA ILE A 200 -2.17 21.48 27.75
C ILE A 200 -2.72 22.57 26.83
N PRO A 201 -3.31 23.67 27.39
CA PRO A 201 -3.98 24.69 26.59
C PRO A 201 -3.10 25.28 25.48
N GLU A 202 -1.81 25.48 25.76
CA GLU A 202 -0.84 26.09 24.87
C GLU A 202 -0.47 25.14 23.70
N LEU A 203 -0.60 23.83 23.87
CA LEU A 203 -0.25 22.82 22.86
C LEU A 203 -1.44 22.31 22.06
N ARG A 204 -2.66 22.49 22.60
CA ARG A 204 -3.89 21.90 22.02
C ARG A 204 -4.14 22.30 20.58
N ALA A 205 -3.90 23.57 20.23
CA ALA A 205 -4.13 24.08 18.88
C ALA A 205 -3.07 23.65 17.89
N HIS A 206 -1.87 23.36 18.35
CA HIS A 206 -0.70 23.00 17.54
C HIS A 206 -0.72 21.54 17.12
N THR A 207 0.20 21.15 16.25
CA THR A 207 0.36 19.80 15.72
C THR A 207 1.73 19.23 16.09
N GLY A 208 1.90 17.91 15.95
CA GLY A 208 3.20 17.26 16.19
C GLY A 208 4.29 17.62 15.18
N LEU A 209 3.98 18.40 14.13
CA LEU A 209 4.97 18.98 13.21
C LEU A 209 5.60 20.25 13.78
N GLU A 210 4.96 20.88 14.74
CA GLU A 210 5.44 22.12 15.34
C GLU A 210 6.38 21.81 16.51
N GLU A 211 7.52 22.49 16.55
CA GLU A 211 8.61 22.26 17.50
C GLU A 211 8.12 22.22 18.95
N VAL A 212 7.23 23.14 19.33
CA VAL A 212 6.67 23.19 20.69
C VAL A 212 5.94 21.90 21.10
N VAL A 213 5.29 21.21 20.17
CA VAL A 213 4.60 19.95 20.43
C VAL A 213 5.56 18.76 20.28
N SER A 214 6.41 18.77 19.27
CA SER A 214 7.40 17.69 19.07
C SER A 214 8.35 17.60 20.25
N ASP A 215 8.91 18.71 20.73
CA ASP A 215 9.78 18.76 21.89
C ASP A 215 9.10 18.24 23.15
N TYR A 216 7.83 18.69 23.39
CA TYR A 216 7.07 18.16 24.51
C TYR A 216 6.89 16.63 24.41
N VAL A 217 6.51 16.11 23.25
CA VAL A 217 6.25 14.68 23.05
C VAL A 217 7.54 13.87 23.18
N LEU A 218 8.62 14.32 22.53
CA LEU A 218 9.87 13.57 22.47
C LEU A 218 10.65 13.62 23.77
N SER A 219 10.44 14.64 24.62
CA SER A 219 11.05 14.74 25.95
C SER A 219 10.34 13.89 27.03
N GLN A 220 9.20 13.28 26.73
CA GLN A 220 8.52 12.43 27.71
C GLN A 220 9.31 11.15 28.00
N GLU A 221 9.20 10.69 29.26
CA GLU A 221 9.88 9.48 29.72
C GLU A 221 9.53 8.26 28.84
N GLY A 222 10.55 7.52 28.43
CA GLY A 222 10.42 6.30 27.63
C GLY A 222 10.22 6.52 26.12
N VAL A 223 10.07 7.75 25.63
CA VAL A 223 9.80 7.99 24.20
C VAL A 223 11.05 7.78 23.36
N ALA A 224 12.19 8.29 23.79
CA ALA A 224 13.47 8.11 23.10
C ALA A 224 13.84 6.62 23.04
N GLU A 225 13.70 5.91 24.17
CA GLU A 225 13.94 4.47 24.26
C GLU A 225 12.98 3.68 23.34
N PHE A 226 11.70 4.07 23.31
CA PHE A 226 10.71 3.44 22.44
C PHE A 226 11.08 3.60 20.96
N VAL A 227 11.41 4.82 20.51
CA VAL A 227 11.77 5.08 19.11
C VAL A 227 13.02 4.31 18.72
N ALA A 228 14.05 4.30 19.58
CA ALA A 228 15.28 3.57 19.34
C ALA A 228 15.04 2.05 19.28
N ALA A 229 14.31 1.49 20.23
CA ALA A 229 14.01 0.06 20.29
C ALA A 229 13.13 -0.39 19.12
N TYR A 230 12.12 0.40 18.76
CA TYR A 230 11.24 0.10 17.65
C TYR A 230 11.98 0.19 16.31
N GLY A 231 12.82 1.20 16.11
CA GLY A 231 13.70 1.30 14.95
C GLY A 231 14.68 0.14 14.83
N ALA A 232 15.28 -0.29 15.96
CA ALA A 232 16.13 -1.48 16.01
C ALA A 232 15.37 -2.77 15.64
N ALA A 233 14.13 -2.91 16.09
CA ALA A 233 13.28 -4.06 15.72
C ALA A 233 12.89 -4.04 14.23
N LEU A 234 12.67 -2.87 13.64
CA LEU A 234 12.34 -2.73 12.22
C LEU A 234 13.53 -2.99 11.30
N THR A 235 14.75 -2.75 11.74
CA THR A 235 15.97 -2.92 10.93
C THR A 235 16.08 -4.32 10.31
N PRO A 236 16.02 -5.44 11.07
CA PRO A 236 16.07 -6.78 10.48
C PRO A 236 14.84 -7.12 9.63
N VAL A 237 13.68 -6.54 9.94
CA VAL A 237 12.45 -6.72 9.16
C VAL A 237 12.61 -6.10 7.78
N LEU A 238 13.07 -4.84 7.70
CA LEU A 238 13.29 -4.14 6.44
C LEU A 238 14.39 -4.79 5.61
N ALA A 239 15.46 -5.27 6.24
CA ALA A 239 16.48 -6.08 5.56
C ALA A 239 15.91 -7.40 5.04
N GLY A 240 14.97 -8.02 5.76
CA GLY A 240 14.21 -9.18 5.29
C GLY A 240 13.35 -8.85 4.07
N TYR A 241 12.61 -7.74 4.12
CA TYR A 241 11.81 -7.28 2.98
C TYR A 241 12.66 -7.04 1.71
N GLN A 242 13.88 -6.51 1.87
CA GLN A 242 14.80 -6.37 0.74
C GLN A 242 15.16 -7.72 0.12
N ARG A 243 15.48 -8.74 0.95
CA ARG A 243 15.83 -10.09 0.48
C ARG A 243 14.66 -10.78 -0.22
N GLU A 244 13.45 -10.59 0.32
CA GLU A 244 12.20 -11.14 -0.23
C GLU A 244 11.60 -10.28 -1.37
N ASN A 245 12.35 -9.28 -1.84
CA ASN A 245 11.94 -8.36 -2.91
C ASN A 245 10.63 -7.60 -2.63
N LYS A 246 10.25 -7.44 -1.36
CA LYS A 246 9.14 -6.57 -0.96
C LYS A 246 9.59 -5.12 -1.01
N ARG A 247 9.09 -4.39 -2.00
CA ARG A 247 9.55 -3.03 -2.32
C ARG A 247 8.86 -1.93 -1.52
N HIS A 248 7.72 -2.20 -0.92
CA HIS A 248 6.95 -1.22 -0.16
C HIS A 248 6.58 -1.75 1.21
N ALA A 249 6.69 -0.88 2.22
CA ALA A 249 6.24 -1.18 3.57
C ALA A 249 5.59 0.06 4.20
N THR A 250 4.50 -0.13 4.93
CA THR A 250 3.81 0.92 5.68
C THR A 250 3.95 0.65 7.17
N ILE A 251 4.61 1.57 7.88
CA ILE A 251 4.79 1.54 9.32
C ILE A 251 3.90 2.63 9.93
N ALA A 252 2.87 2.23 10.65
CA ALA A 252 1.86 3.14 11.16
C ALA A 252 2.06 3.42 12.65
N ILE A 253 2.07 4.71 13.04
CA ILE A 253 2.14 5.17 14.42
C ILE A 253 0.80 5.78 14.80
N GLY A 254 0.14 5.24 15.82
CA GLY A 254 -1.20 5.64 16.21
C GLY A 254 -1.24 6.42 17.52
N CYS A 255 -2.04 7.49 17.56
CA CYS A 255 -2.49 8.09 18.81
C CYS A 255 -4.02 8.26 18.77
N THR A 256 -4.64 8.90 19.77
CA THR A 256 -6.10 9.02 19.82
C THR A 256 -6.66 9.72 18.58
N GLY A 257 -6.16 10.92 18.26
CA GLY A 257 -6.68 11.79 17.18
C GLY A 257 -5.81 11.88 15.93
N GLY A 258 -4.55 11.42 15.98
CA GLY A 258 -3.66 11.51 14.81
C GLY A 258 -2.98 12.87 14.61
N LYS A 259 -3.04 13.80 15.61
CA LYS A 259 -2.59 15.18 15.47
C LYS A 259 -1.25 15.50 16.15
N HIS A 260 -1.02 15.01 17.36
CA HIS A 260 0.12 15.39 18.19
C HIS A 260 1.16 14.26 18.29
N ARG A 261 0.94 13.29 19.20
CA ARG A 261 1.93 12.25 19.57
C ARG A 261 2.36 11.38 18.40
N SER A 262 1.40 10.85 17.63
CA SER A 262 1.71 10.00 16.48
C SER A 262 2.45 10.74 15.38
N VAL A 263 2.20 12.05 15.20
CA VAL A 263 2.87 12.88 14.21
C VAL A 263 4.33 13.08 14.62
N ALA A 264 4.60 13.55 15.86
CA ALA A 264 5.96 13.75 16.34
C ALA A 264 6.80 12.45 16.33
N VAL A 265 6.22 11.34 16.82
CA VAL A 265 6.91 10.04 16.83
C VAL A 265 7.15 9.51 15.41
N ALA A 266 6.23 9.73 14.47
CA ALA A 266 6.41 9.30 13.09
C ALA A 266 7.54 10.06 12.39
N GLU A 267 7.67 11.37 12.63
CA GLU A 267 8.79 12.17 12.11
C GLU A 267 10.13 11.70 12.69
N GLU A 268 10.21 11.50 14.00
CA GLU A 268 11.45 11.05 14.65
C GLU A 268 11.86 9.64 14.17
N LEU A 269 10.91 8.69 14.12
CA LEU A 269 11.15 7.37 13.58
C LEU A 269 11.61 7.42 12.11
N SER A 270 11.00 8.30 11.30
CA SER A 270 11.38 8.48 9.90
C SER A 270 12.82 8.94 9.75
N THR A 271 13.28 9.83 10.63
CA THR A 271 14.66 10.33 10.65
C THR A 271 15.64 9.20 10.93
N LEU A 272 15.32 8.33 11.89
CA LEU A 272 16.13 7.15 12.19
C LEU A 272 16.18 6.17 11.01
N LEU A 273 15.04 5.85 10.40
CA LEU A 273 14.96 4.88 9.30
C LEU A 273 15.64 5.36 8.02
N ARG A 274 15.70 6.68 7.75
CA ARG A 274 16.45 7.24 6.60
C ARG A 274 17.93 6.92 6.65
N GLY A 275 18.48 6.62 7.83
CA GLY A 275 19.87 6.19 7.99
C GLY A 275 20.15 4.74 7.58
N LEU A 276 19.13 3.94 7.30
CA LEU A 276 19.30 2.53 6.97
C LEU A 276 19.67 2.33 5.49
N PRO A 277 20.66 1.46 5.19
CA PRO A 277 21.04 1.18 3.79
C PRO A 277 19.90 0.60 2.98
N GLY A 278 19.69 1.12 1.77
CA GLY A 278 18.67 0.62 0.85
C GLY A 278 17.22 0.85 1.34
N VAL A 279 17.01 1.80 2.23
CA VAL A 279 15.68 2.21 2.70
C VAL A 279 15.42 3.65 2.25
N ALA A 280 14.37 3.85 1.48
CA ALA A 280 13.85 5.16 1.14
C ALA A 280 12.62 5.45 1.99
N VAL A 281 12.62 6.56 2.75
CA VAL A 281 11.56 6.87 3.72
C VAL A 281 10.72 8.04 3.28
N ARG A 282 9.41 7.85 3.33
CA ARG A 282 8.38 8.85 3.13
C ARG A 282 7.53 8.95 4.39
N VAL A 283 7.11 10.16 4.74
CA VAL A 283 6.17 10.39 5.85
C VAL A 283 4.81 10.77 5.30
N LYS A 284 3.75 10.25 5.92
CA LYS A 284 2.36 10.60 5.63
C LYS A 284 1.58 10.75 6.93
N HIS A 285 0.89 11.88 7.08
CA HIS A 285 -0.02 12.10 8.22
C HIS A 285 -1.45 11.94 7.74
N ARG A 286 -2.04 10.73 7.97
CA ARG A 286 -3.35 10.36 7.42
C ARG A 286 -4.48 11.24 7.93
N ASP A 287 -4.46 11.57 9.21
CA ASP A 287 -5.59 12.20 9.89
C ASP A 287 -5.32 13.64 10.36
N LEU A 288 -4.18 14.19 9.98
CA LEU A 288 -3.86 15.60 10.27
C LEU A 288 -4.80 16.50 9.47
N GLY A 289 -5.50 17.41 10.18
CA GLY A 289 -6.51 18.29 9.58
C GLY A 289 -7.92 17.69 9.51
N ARG A 290 -8.16 16.55 10.17
CA ARG A 290 -9.48 15.90 10.29
C ARG A 290 -10.18 16.15 11.63
N GLU A 291 -9.60 16.96 12.52
CA GLU A 291 -10.12 17.19 13.88
C GLU A 291 -11.32 18.14 13.93
#